data_9462d0d0a9f8ce62968dfe2cabeb2feb
#
_entry.id   9462d0d0a9f8ce62968dfe2cabeb2feb
#
_cell.length_a   1.000
_cell.length_b   1.000
_cell.length_c   1.000
_cell.angle_alpha   90.00
_cell.angle_beta   90.00
_cell.angle_gamma   90.00
#
_symmetry.space_group_name_H-M   'P 1'
#
loop_
_entity.id
_entity.type
_entity.pdbx_description
1 polymer ?
#
loop_
_entity_poly.entity_id
_entity_poly.type
_entity_poly.pdbx_seq_one_letter_code
_entity_poly.pdbx_strand_id
1 'polypeptide(L)'
;MVLRSYAKINLTLKVNSKRQDKLHEIQSFFCLISLKDKIVIKKTKQQRDKIIFKGPFADFVNKSNNSIINLFKILRRHKLITGYYSVTVFKNIPVFAGLGGGTGNAASILKYFLKKNISGALLKEVETKIGTDFKLFFHKQGFLKNLGSIINFQKKQKLF
;
A
#
# COMPACT_ATOMS: atom_id res chain seq x y z
N MET A 1 -0.19 -7.51 -16.75
CA MET A 1 0.34 -6.19 -16.35
C MET A 1 1.43 -6.35 -15.30
N VAL A 2 2.48 -5.53 -15.35
CA VAL A 2 3.56 -5.51 -14.36
C VAL A 2 3.54 -4.18 -13.62
N LEU A 3 3.48 -4.23 -12.28
CA LEU A 3 3.49 -3.06 -11.40
C LEU A 3 4.77 -3.05 -10.56
N ARG A 4 5.19 -1.87 -10.15
CA ARG A 4 6.30 -1.65 -9.22
C ARG A 4 5.75 -1.01 -7.95
N SER A 5 5.99 -1.63 -6.83
CA SER A 5 5.56 -1.15 -5.51
C SER A 5 6.80 -0.76 -4.70
N TYR A 6 7.00 0.52 -4.54
CA TYR A 6 8.18 1.07 -3.87
C TYR A 6 8.04 1.03 -2.35
N ALA A 7 9.14 0.83 -1.64
CA ALA A 7 9.20 0.96 -0.20
C ALA A 7 9.09 2.43 0.22
N LYS A 8 8.54 2.67 1.42
CA LYS A 8 8.44 3.99 2.05
C LYS A 8 9.40 4.04 3.23
N ILE A 9 10.10 5.16 3.41
CA ILE A 9 10.81 5.48 4.63
C ILE A 9 10.25 6.76 5.26
N ASN A 10 10.31 6.82 6.59
CA ASN A 10 10.11 8.04 7.36
C ASN A 10 11.49 8.65 7.61
N LEU A 11 11.76 9.83 7.07
CA LEU A 11 13.00 10.57 7.28
C LEU A 11 13.03 11.20 8.66
N THR A 12 11.86 11.60 9.15
CA THR A 12 11.64 12.07 10.51
C THR A 12 10.38 11.41 11.04
N LEU A 13 10.28 11.22 12.34
CA LEU A 13 9.07 10.74 12.98
C LEU A 13 8.93 11.43 14.34
N LYS A 14 7.92 12.29 14.44
CA LYS A 14 7.49 12.88 15.69
C LYS A 14 6.15 12.27 16.09
N VAL A 15 6.13 11.63 17.23
CA VAL A 15 4.90 11.10 17.84
C VAL A 15 4.39 12.15 18.80
N ASN A 16 3.18 12.65 18.53
CA ASN A 16 2.49 13.61 19.37
C ASN A 16 1.53 12.89 20.36
N SER A 17 0.46 13.56 20.76
CA SER A 17 -0.52 13.01 21.68
C SER A 17 -1.23 11.76 21.17
N LYS A 18 -1.66 10.91 22.08
CA LYS A 18 -2.52 9.78 21.80
C LYS A 18 -3.94 10.29 21.53
N ARG A 19 -4.54 9.83 20.44
CA ARG A 19 -5.91 10.19 20.05
C ARG A 19 -6.94 9.31 20.78
N GLN A 20 -8.19 9.75 20.78
CA GLN A 20 -9.31 8.97 21.35
C GLN A 20 -9.51 7.60 20.67
N ASP A 21 -9.15 7.49 19.38
CA ASP A 21 -9.21 6.24 18.60
C ASP A 21 -8.01 5.29 18.86
N LYS A 22 -7.24 5.53 19.93
CA LYS A 22 -6.02 4.79 20.34
C LYS A 22 -4.84 4.91 19.37
N LEU A 23 -4.97 5.64 18.28
CA LEU A 23 -3.85 5.96 17.37
C LEU A 23 -3.05 7.13 17.95
N HIS A 24 -1.78 7.22 17.55
CA HIS A 24 -0.94 8.36 17.87
C HIS A 24 -0.99 9.37 16.72
N GLU A 25 -1.08 10.63 17.05
CA GLU A 25 -0.87 11.68 16.08
C GLU A 25 0.61 11.75 15.74
N ILE A 26 0.93 11.60 14.47
CA ILE A 26 2.31 11.56 14.00
C ILE A 26 2.56 12.67 12.97
N GLN A 27 3.78 13.19 13.01
CA GLN A 27 4.31 14.07 11.99
C GLN A 27 5.56 13.43 11.40
N SER A 28 5.68 13.41 10.09
CA SER A 28 6.77 12.73 9.43
C SER A 28 7.04 13.30 8.05
N PHE A 29 8.30 13.55 7.74
CA PHE A 29 8.75 13.61 6.36
C PHE A 29 8.92 12.18 5.87
N PHE A 30 8.31 11.86 4.74
CA PHE A 30 8.40 10.54 4.14
C PHE A 30 8.79 10.62 2.67
N CYS A 31 9.41 9.57 2.17
CA CYS A 31 9.64 9.40 0.74
C CYS A 31 9.59 7.92 0.35
N LEU A 32 9.29 7.67 -0.93
CA LEU A 32 9.46 6.37 -1.54
C LEU A 32 10.91 6.24 -2.03
N ILE A 33 11.51 5.08 -1.78
CA ILE A 33 12.88 4.76 -2.18
C ILE A 33 12.92 3.76 -3.34
N SER A 34 14.11 3.51 -3.92
CA SER A 34 14.27 2.63 -5.10
C SER A 34 14.02 1.14 -4.80
N LEU A 35 14.11 0.72 -3.53
CA LEU A 35 13.75 -0.63 -3.11
C LEU A 35 12.28 -0.89 -3.41
N LYS A 36 11.96 -2.00 -4.08
CA LYS A 36 10.60 -2.27 -4.57
C LYS A 36 10.30 -3.74 -4.70
N ASP A 37 9.03 -4.07 -4.51
CA ASP A 37 8.44 -5.32 -4.97
C ASP A 37 8.00 -5.19 -6.44
N LYS A 38 8.02 -6.30 -7.16
CA LYS A 38 7.45 -6.43 -8.50
C LYS A 38 6.16 -7.24 -8.40
N ILE A 39 5.08 -6.73 -8.97
CA ILE A 39 3.79 -7.38 -8.97
C ILE A 39 3.38 -7.69 -10.41
N VAL A 40 3.08 -8.95 -10.69
CA VAL A 40 2.51 -9.38 -11.97
C VAL A 40 1.04 -9.71 -11.71
N ILE A 41 0.14 -9.02 -12.41
CA ILE A 41 -1.31 -9.24 -12.31
C ILE A 41 -1.87 -9.64 -13.66
N LYS A 42 -2.67 -10.72 -13.69
CA LYS A 42 -3.35 -11.25 -14.88
C LYS A 42 -4.78 -11.63 -14.51
N LYS A 43 -5.74 -11.32 -15.38
CA LYS A 43 -7.10 -11.86 -15.27
C LYS A 43 -7.05 -13.38 -15.48
N THR A 44 -7.83 -14.13 -14.71
CA THR A 44 -7.93 -15.59 -14.83
C THR A 44 -9.36 -16.02 -15.16
N LYS A 45 -9.49 -17.14 -15.84
CA LYS A 45 -10.79 -17.80 -16.08
C LYS A 45 -11.23 -18.65 -14.88
N GLN A 46 -10.33 -18.91 -13.91
CA GLN A 46 -10.68 -19.63 -12.69
C GLN A 46 -11.63 -18.79 -11.83
N GLN A 47 -12.58 -19.43 -11.16
CA GLN A 47 -13.56 -18.76 -10.29
C GLN A 47 -12.99 -18.44 -8.89
N ARG A 48 -11.70 -18.15 -8.81
CA ARG A 48 -11.02 -17.74 -7.59
C ARG A 48 -9.75 -16.96 -7.89
N ASP A 49 -9.37 -16.08 -6.96
CA ASP A 49 -8.08 -15.43 -7.02
C ASP A 49 -6.96 -16.38 -6.62
N LYS A 50 -5.82 -16.22 -7.29
CA LYS A 50 -4.59 -16.91 -6.94
C LYS A 50 -3.52 -15.87 -6.61
N ILE A 51 -3.09 -15.81 -5.35
CA ILE A 51 -2.04 -14.89 -4.91
C ILE A 51 -0.83 -15.70 -4.52
N ILE A 52 0.31 -15.40 -5.15
CA ILE A 52 1.58 -16.11 -4.97
C ILE A 52 2.63 -15.09 -4.59
N PHE A 53 3.41 -15.41 -3.57
CA PHE A 53 4.59 -14.66 -3.18
C PHE A 53 5.83 -15.45 -3.56
N LYS A 54 6.84 -14.75 -4.12
CA LYS A 54 8.16 -15.25 -4.49
C LYS A 54 9.23 -14.27 -4.02
N GLY A 55 10.49 -14.68 -3.99
CA GLY A 55 11.60 -13.83 -3.60
C GLY A 55 12.01 -14.00 -2.14
N PRO A 56 13.05 -13.26 -1.69
CA PRO A 56 13.74 -13.53 -0.42
C PRO A 56 12.84 -13.35 0.82
N PHE A 57 11.78 -12.55 0.74
CA PHE A 57 10.87 -12.29 1.86
C PHE A 57 9.48 -12.90 1.68
N ALA A 58 9.31 -13.83 0.74
CA ALA A 58 8.01 -14.44 0.44
C ALA A 58 7.44 -15.29 1.58
N ASP A 59 8.29 -16.03 2.26
CA ASP A 59 7.87 -16.96 3.31
C ASP A 59 7.42 -16.29 4.61
N PHE A 60 7.80 -15.03 4.79
CA PHE A 60 7.33 -14.21 5.91
C PHE A 60 5.94 -13.60 5.70
N VAL A 61 5.34 -13.76 4.51
CA VAL A 61 4.00 -13.24 4.23
C VAL A 61 2.94 -14.26 4.63
N ASN A 62 1.95 -13.84 5.41
CA ASN A 62 0.80 -14.68 5.72
C ASN A 62 0.00 -14.94 4.43
N LYS A 63 -0.03 -16.19 3.98
CA LYS A 63 -0.66 -16.61 2.71
C LYS A 63 -2.19 -16.57 2.75
N SER A 64 -2.80 -16.71 3.92
CA SER A 64 -4.26 -16.73 4.11
C SER A 64 -4.84 -15.35 4.47
N ASN A 65 -4.02 -14.45 5.04
CA ASN A 65 -4.45 -13.11 5.42
C ASN A 65 -3.35 -12.08 5.14
N ASN A 66 -3.53 -11.31 4.08
CA ASN A 66 -2.57 -10.27 3.69
C ASN A 66 -3.28 -9.08 3.02
N SER A 67 -2.56 -8.00 2.83
CA SER A 67 -3.08 -6.74 2.29
C SER A 67 -3.77 -6.89 0.93
N ILE A 68 -3.29 -7.81 0.07
CA ILE A 68 -3.86 -8.01 -1.28
C ILE A 68 -5.21 -8.75 -1.18
N ILE A 69 -5.29 -9.79 -0.34
CA ILE A 69 -6.55 -10.50 -0.08
C ILE A 69 -7.59 -9.53 0.46
N ASN A 70 -7.21 -8.72 1.46
CA ASN A 70 -8.11 -7.76 2.07
C ASN A 70 -8.55 -6.69 1.06
N LEU A 71 -7.64 -6.19 0.23
CA LEU A 71 -7.99 -5.27 -0.85
C LEU A 71 -9.01 -5.88 -1.81
N PHE A 72 -8.80 -7.11 -2.28
CA PHE A 72 -9.73 -7.75 -3.21
C PHE A 72 -11.12 -7.96 -2.62
N LYS A 73 -11.22 -8.31 -1.32
CA LYS A 73 -12.50 -8.39 -0.60
C LYS A 73 -13.22 -7.03 -0.60
N ILE A 74 -12.50 -5.93 -0.34
CA ILE A 74 -13.05 -4.58 -0.36
C ILE A 74 -13.53 -4.21 -1.77
N LEU A 75 -12.68 -4.38 -2.78
CA LEU A 75 -13.01 -4.04 -4.16
C LEU A 75 -14.23 -4.79 -4.69
N ARG A 76 -14.41 -6.07 -4.34
CA ARG A 76 -15.60 -6.85 -4.71
C ARG A 76 -16.85 -6.35 -4.01
N ARG A 77 -16.77 -6.08 -2.70
CA ARG A 77 -17.90 -5.55 -1.94
C ARG A 77 -18.42 -4.23 -2.54
N HIS A 78 -17.51 -3.38 -3.02
CA HIS A 78 -17.84 -2.14 -3.73
C HIS A 78 -18.16 -2.35 -5.23
N LYS A 79 -18.20 -3.59 -5.72
CA LYS A 79 -18.46 -3.92 -7.14
C LYS A 79 -17.47 -3.28 -8.13
N LEU A 80 -16.27 -2.95 -7.66
CA LEU A 80 -15.21 -2.30 -8.45
C LEU A 80 -14.41 -3.30 -9.30
N ILE A 81 -14.45 -4.58 -8.94
CA ILE A 81 -13.93 -5.68 -9.75
C ILE A 81 -14.93 -6.83 -9.77
N THR A 82 -15.14 -7.42 -10.96
CA THR A 82 -16.09 -8.53 -11.18
C THR A 82 -15.38 -9.85 -11.51
N GLY A 83 -14.15 -9.76 -12.01
CA GLY A 83 -13.38 -10.94 -12.40
C GLY A 83 -12.44 -11.44 -11.31
N TYR A 84 -11.79 -12.58 -11.59
CA TYR A 84 -10.76 -13.15 -10.74
C TYR A 84 -9.37 -12.92 -11.34
N TYR A 85 -8.36 -12.89 -10.48
CA TYR A 85 -7.01 -12.51 -10.87
C TYR A 85 -5.96 -13.47 -10.30
N SER A 86 -4.94 -13.73 -11.11
CA SER A 86 -3.68 -14.30 -10.66
C SER A 86 -2.70 -13.19 -10.40
N VAL A 87 -2.23 -13.07 -9.15
CA VAL A 87 -1.27 -12.06 -8.71
C VAL A 87 -0.01 -12.76 -8.22
N THR A 88 1.13 -12.45 -8.83
CA THR A 88 2.43 -12.90 -8.34
C THR A 88 3.21 -11.69 -7.84
N VAL A 89 3.61 -11.72 -6.58
CA VAL A 89 4.41 -10.67 -5.94
C VAL A 89 5.82 -11.20 -5.70
N PHE A 90 6.81 -10.53 -6.29
CA PHE A 90 8.23 -10.76 -6.00
C PHE A 90 8.63 -9.86 -4.83
N LYS A 91 8.71 -10.45 -3.64
CA LYS A 91 8.97 -9.78 -2.36
C LYS A 91 10.46 -9.50 -2.17
N ASN A 92 10.85 -8.26 -2.47
CA ASN A 92 12.20 -7.75 -2.21
C ASN A 92 12.23 -6.77 -1.02
N ILE A 93 11.07 -6.26 -0.62
CA ILE A 93 10.94 -5.42 0.57
C ILE A 93 10.78 -6.34 1.79
N PRO A 94 11.65 -6.22 2.82
CA PRO A 94 11.52 -6.99 4.05
C PRO A 94 10.15 -6.84 4.69
N VAL A 95 9.62 -7.94 5.20
CA VAL A 95 8.33 -7.95 5.92
C VAL A 95 8.59 -7.52 7.36
N PHE A 96 7.66 -6.76 7.95
CA PHE A 96 7.73 -6.19 9.31
C PHE A 96 8.86 -5.17 9.55
N ALA A 97 9.52 -4.68 8.53
CA ALA A 97 10.61 -3.70 8.64
C ALA A 97 10.16 -2.22 8.69
N GLY A 98 8.86 -1.94 8.82
CA GLY A 98 8.35 -0.56 8.81
C GLY A 98 8.35 0.12 7.44
N LEU A 99 8.77 -0.57 6.37
CA LEU A 99 8.93 -0.05 5.01
C LEU A 99 7.62 -0.03 4.21
N GLY A 100 6.52 -0.48 4.79
CA GLY A 100 5.19 -0.45 4.20
C GLY A 100 4.99 -1.35 2.98
N GLY A 101 5.80 -2.40 2.80
CA GLY A 101 5.78 -3.25 1.60
C GLY A 101 4.42 -3.85 1.28
N GLY A 102 3.70 -4.41 2.28
CA GLY A 102 2.36 -4.96 2.09
C GLY A 102 1.33 -3.89 1.71
N THR A 103 1.34 -2.77 2.41
CA THR A 103 0.46 -1.62 2.16
C THR A 103 0.73 -1.01 0.78
N GLY A 104 1.99 -0.87 0.40
CA GLY A 104 2.40 -0.38 -0.92
C GLY A 104 1.96 -1.32 -2.05
N ASN A 105 2.03 -2.64 -1.84
CA ASN A 105 1.55 -3.62 -2.81
C ASN A 105 0.05 -3.45 -3.07
N ALA A 106 -0.74 -3.33 -2.00
CA ALA A 106 -2.17 -3.07 -2.11
C ALA A 106 -2.47 -1.73 -2.78
N ALA A 107 -1.74 -0.65 -2.44
CA ALA A 107 -1.91 0.66 -3.06
C ALA A 107 -1.60 0.64 -4.57
N SER A 108 -0.54 -0.08 -4.98
CA SER A 108 -0.18 -0.25 -6.39
C SER A 108 -1.26 -1.00 -7.17
N ILE A 109 -1.86 -2.02 -6.58
CA ILE A 109 -2.97 -2.78 -7.18
C ILE A 109 -4.24 -1.93 -7.23
N LEU A 110 -4.56 -1.17 -6.18
CA LEU A 110 -5.73 -0.28 -6.19
C LEU A 110 -5.63 0.75 -7.34
N LYS A 111 -4.47 1.40 -7.49
CA LYS A 111 -4.20 2.34 -8.59
C LYS A 111 -4.40 1.70 -9.97
N TYR A 112 -4.01 0.44 -10.13
CA TYR A 112 -4.20 -0.30 -11.37
C TYR A 112 -5.69 -0.46 -11.73
N PHE A 113 -6.54 -0.77 -10.74
CA PHE A 113 -7.97 -0.96 -10.99
C PHE A 113 -8.72 0.36 -11.15
N LEU A 114 -8.45 1.35 -10.32
CA LEU A 114 -9.27 2.56 -10.22
C LEU A 114 -8.70 3.78 -10.97
N LYS A 115 -7.50 3.67 -11.51
CA LYS A 115 -6.79 4.72 -12.26
C LYS A 115 -6.79 6.09 -11.55
N LYS A 116 -7.92 6.81 -11.44
CA LYS A 116 -7.96 8.17 -10.86
C LYS A 116 -9.09 8.42 -9.85
N ASN A 117 -10.13 7.62 -9.79
CA ASN A 117 -11.32 7.94 -9.00
C ASN A 117 -11.45 7.03 -7.76
N ILE A 118 -10.80 7.44 -6.67
CA ILE A 118 -10.93 6.77 -5.37
C ILE A 118 -11.80 7.67 -4.49
N SER A 119 -12.99 7.19 -4.10
CA SER A 119 -13.84 7.94 -3.17
C SER A 119 -13.22 8.00 -1.77
N GLY A 120 -13.48 9.07 -1.04
CA GLY A 120 -12.99 9.22 0.34
C GLY A 120 -13.45 8.09 1.26
N ALA A 121 -14.68 7.59 1.07
CA ALA A 121 -15.22 6.48 1.86
C ALA A 121 -14.44 5.18 1.61
N LEU A 122 -14.16 4.85 0.34
CA LEU A 122 -13.35 3.70 -0.01
C LEU A 122 -11.93 3.81 0.55
N LEU A 123 -11.31 4.98 0.42
CA LEU A 123 -9.96 5.22 0.93
C LEU A 123 -9.90 5.01 2.44
N LYS A 124 -10.85 5.56 3.19
CA LYS A 124 -10.95 5.39 4.65
C LYS A 124 -11.10 3.93 5.05
N GLU A 125 -11.92 3.16 4.34
CA GLU A 125 -12.10 1.74 4.59
C GLU A 125 -10.81 0.95 4.34
N VAL A 126 -10.13 1.23 3.24
CA VAL A 126 -8.85 0.60 2.89
C VAL A 126 -7.77 0.94 3.93
N GLU A 127 -7.67 2.20 4.37
CA GLU A 127 -6.76 2.62 5.44
C GLU A 127 -7.01 1.86 6.73
N THR A 128 -8.26 1.70 7.12
CA THR A 128 -8.64 0.98 8.35
C THR A 128 -8.29 -0.52 8.29
N LYS A 129 -8.47 -1.16 7.13
CA LYS A 129 -8.32 -2.61 6.98
C LYS A 129 -6.93 -3.06 6.55
N ILE A 130 -6.16 -2.19 5.88
CA ILE A 130 -4.86 -2.53 5.30
C ILE A 130 -3.71 -1.82 6.02
N GLY A 131 -3.91 -0.55 6.38
CA GLY A 131 -2.92 0.21 7.12
C GLY A 131 -3.04 1.71 6.91
N THR A 132 -2.85 2.48 7.97
CA THR A 132 -2.99 3.95 8.01
C THR A 132 -2.03 4.69 7.08
N ASP A 133 -0.91 4.04 6.73
CA ASP A 133 0.07 4.57 5.77
C ASP A 133 -0.36 4.46 4.30
N PHE A 134 -1.52 3.86 4.02
CA PHE A 134 -1.96 3.53 2.66
C PHE A 134 -1.93 4.75 1.72
N LYS A 135 -2.42 5.89 2.18
CA LYS A 135 -2.45 7.13 1.39
C LYS A 135 -1.07 7.68 1.05
N LEU A 136 -0.03 7.38 1.85
CA LEU A 136 1.34 7.86 1.57
C LEU A 136 1.85 7.32 0.24
N PHE A 137 1.43 6.13 -0.14
CA PHE A 137 1.83 5.49 -1.41
C PHE A 137 1.26 6.15 -2.67
N PHE A 138 0.38 7.15 -2.54
CA PHE A 138 -0.08 7.99 -3.66
C PHE A 138 0.87 9.17 -3.95
N HIS A 139 1.84 9.41 -3.08
CA HIS A 139 2.82 10.49 -3.16
C HIS A 139 4.22 9.90 -3.23
N LYS A 140 5.11 10.54 -3.99
CA LYS A 140 6.52 10.12 -4.02
C LYS A 140 7.25 10.53 -2.74
N GLN A 141 6.91 11.69 -2.21
CA GLN A 141 7.43 12.28 -0.97
C GLN A 141 6.43 13.29 -0.42
N GLY A 142 6.54 13.62 0.84
CA GLY A 142 5.69 14.63 1.46
C GLY A 142 5.93 14.77 2.96
N PHE A 143 5.23 15.71 3.55
CA PHE A 143 5.14 15.89 4.98
C PHE A 143 3.74 15.45 5.47
N LEU A 144 3.71 14.43 6.30
CA LEU A 144 2.51 14.02 7.02
C LEU A 144 2.38 14.93 8.24
N LYS A 145 1.43 15.86 8.21
CA LYS A 145 1.19 16.80 9.31
C LYS A 145 0.45 16.14 10.48
N ASN A 146 -0.48 15.24 10.14
CA ASN A 146 -1.22 14.37 11.03
C ASN A 146 -1.75 13.19 10.20
N LEU A 147 -2.37 12.20 10.81
CA LEU A 147 -2.88 11.01 10.10
C LEU A 147 -3.84 11.32 8.94
N GLY A 148 -4.35 12.55 8.84
CA GLY A 148 -5.30 12.97 7.81
C GLY A 148 -4.75 13.87 6.71
N SER A 149 -3.63 14.58 6.94
CA SER A 149 -3.18 15.66 6.08
C SER A 149 -1.76 15.45 5.56
N ILE A 150 -1.60 15.44 4.24
CA ILE A 150 -0.30 15.32 3.57
C ILE A 150 -0.03 16.61 2.80
N ILE A 151 1.11 17.22 3.06
CA ILE A 151 1.63 18.35 2.31
C ILE A 151 2.62 17.80 1.28
N ASN A 152 2.30 17.96 0.00
CA ASN A 152 3.18 17.52 -1.08
C ASN A 152 4.30 18.54 -1.35
N PHE A 153 5.51 18.05 -1.52
CA PHE A 153 6.60 18.88 -2.03
C PHE A 153 6.72 18.71 -3.55
N GLN A 154 6.49 19.79 -4.28
CA GLN A 154 6.58 19.78 -5.75
C GLN A 154 8.02 19.76 -6.27
N LYS A 155 8.99 20.23 -5.51
CA LYS A 155 10.42 20.18 -5.88
C LYS A 155 10.97 18.79 -5.55
N LYS A 156 11.54 18.12 -6.58
CA LYS A 156 12.37 16.93 -6.39
C LYS A 156 13.56 17.35 -5.51
N GLN A 157 13.55 17.03 -4.25
CA GLN A 157 14.79 16.96 -3.50
C GLN A 157 15.54 15.75 -4.02
N LYS A 158 16.67 15.96 -4.69
CA LYS A 158 17.63 14.91 -4.95
C LYS A 158 18.22 14.55 -3.58
N LEU A 159 17.74 13.48 -2.99
CA LEU A 159 18.50 12.79 -1.96
C LEU A 159 19.62 12.08 -2.74
N PHE A 160 20.84 12.37 -2.37
CA PHE A 160 22.11 11.94 -2.95
C PHE A 160 22.14 10.48 -3.37
#